data_0a128af3c94c43b00dd9a96568eca92d
#
_entry.id   0a128af3c94c43b00dd9a96568eca92d
#
_cell.length_a   1.000
_cell.length_b   1.000
_cell.length_c   1.000
_cell.angle_alpha   90.00
_cell.angle_beta   90.00
_cell.angle_gamma   90.00
#
_symmetry.space_group_name_H-M   'P 1'
#
loop_
_entity.id
_entity.type
_entity.pdbx_description
1 polymer ?
#
loop_
_entity_poly.entity_id
_entity_poly.type
_entity_poly.pdbx_seq_one_letter_code
_entity_poly.pdbx_strand_id
1 'polypeptide(L)'
;MRFLRAAFILSLVVLLYPASLPAEEPVIVDLTQTPCTIVEAEEHPREFVSTNSRECVRINRETAGERTFKVLRLKPGRTIFRVTNRNVPYPLGFWVRGKGLGRVTLPSVSGGGLDEGKTRDYVIDLKPGVYLYSCPLNPTPDYPLIVEGK
;
A
#
# COMPACT_ATOMS: atom_id res chain seq x y z
N MET A 1 -81.53 6.16 -19.82
CA MET A 1 -80.26 6.90 -19.78
C MET A 1 -79.32 6.23 -18.77
N ARG A 2 -78.31 5.47 -19.24
CA ARG A 2 -77.33 4.78 -18.40
C ARG A 2 -76.04 5.56 -18.50
N PHE A 3 -75.57 6.18 -17.42
CA PHE A 3 -74.30 6.85 -17.33
C PHE A 3 -73.23 5.84 -16.95
N LEU A 4 -72.33 5.55 -17.91
CA LEU A 4 -71.11 4.77 -17.69
C LEU A 4 -70.03 5.66 -17.00
N ARG A 5 -69.69 5.30 -15.76
CA ARG A 5 -68.60 5.94 -15.03
C ARG A 5 -67.31 5.18 -15.39
N ALA A 6 -66.45 5.78 -16.18
CA ALA A 6 -65.10 5.28 -16.44
C ALA A 6 -64.22 5.61 -15.23
N ALA A 7 -63.71 4.60 -14.54
CA ALA A 7 -62.70 4.75 -13.49
C ALA A 7 -61.33 4.75 -14.11
N PHE A 8 -60.63 5.89 -14.07
CA PHE A 8 -59.21 6.00 -14.43
C PHE A 8 -58.36 5.48 -13.28
N ILE A 9 -57.73 4.33 -13.48
CA ILE A 9 -56.71 3.79 -12.54
C ILE A 9 -55.37 4.43 -12.93
N LEU A 10 -54.88 5.35 -12.09
CA LEU A 10 -53.55 5.97 -12.23
C LEU A 10 -52.50 5.02 -11.65
N SER A 11 -51.83 4.26 -12.52
CA SER A 11 -50.72 3.39 -12.09
C SER A 11 -49.49 4.25 -11.75
N LEU A 12 -49.16 4.34 -10.47
CA LEU A 12 -47.96 4.99 -9.97
C LEU A 12 -46.75 4.06 -10.19
N VAL A 13 -45.93 4.33 -11.21
CA VAL A 13 -44.67 3.63 -11.45
C VAL A 13 -43.63 4.22 -10.50
N VAL A 14 -43.28 3.51 -9.44
CA VAL A 14 -42.17 3.85 -8.54
C VAL A 14 -40.89 3.41 -9.20
N LEU A 15 -40.11 4.35 -9.74
CA LEU A 15 -38.78 4.13 -10.24
C LEU A 15 -37.81 3.94 -9.04
N LEU A 16 -37.48 2.69 -8.75
CA LEU A 16 -36.40 2.34 -7.80
C LEU A 16 -35.05 2.66 -8.45
N TYR A 17 -34.48 3.81 -8.13
CA TYR A 17 -33.07 4.11 -8.45
C TYR A 17 -32.17 3.30 -7.51
N PRO A 18 -31.24 2.46 -8.03
CA PRO A 18 -30.26 1.83 -7.18
C PRO A 18 -29.38 2.92 -6.56
N ALA A 19 -29.39 3.03 -5.24
CA ALA A 19 -28.47 3.89 -4.51
C ALA A 19 -27.06 3.30 -4.67
N SER A 20 -26.24 3.89 -5.52
CA SER A 20 -24.80 3.58 -5.62
C SER A 20 -24.16 3.98 -4.29
N LEU A 21 -23.68 3.01 -3.52
CA LEU A 21 -22.86 3.28 -2.35
C LEU A 21 -21.59 4.00 -2.83
N PRO A 22 -21.17 5.09 -2.17
CA PRO A 22 -19.93 5.76 -2.52
C PRO A 22 -18.77 4.75 -2.38
N ALA A 23 -17.95 4.63 -3.42
CA ALA A 23 -16.73 3.85 -3.35
C ALA A 23 -15.82 4.48 -2.28
N GLU A 24 -15.33 3.66 -1.34
CA GLU A 24 -14.39 4.12 -0.31
C GLU A 24 -13.11 4.64 -0.99
N GLU A 25 -12.70 5.87 -0.65
CA GLU A 25 -11.50 6.46 -1.23
C GLU A 25 -10.25 5.67 -0.81
N PRO A 26 -9.26 5.51 -1.70
CA PRO A 26 -8.04 4.78 -1.39
C PRO A 26 -7.23 5.51 -0.30
N VAL A 27 -6.66 4.74 0.61
CA VAL A 27 -5.68 5.26 1.57
C VAL A 27 -4.35 5.46 0.84
N ILE A 28 -3.75 6.64 0.93
CA ILE A 28 -2.42 6.92 0.38
C ILE A 28 -1.40 6.86 1.51
N VAL A 29 -0.34 6.07 1.30
CA VAL A 29 0.81 5.94 2.20
C VAL A 29 2.03 6.43 1.46
N ASP A 30 2.53 7.61 1.85
CA ASP A 30 3.75 8.19 1.29
C ASP A 30 4.98 7.59 1.98
N LEU A 31 5.93 7.09 1.18
CA LEU A 31 7.16 6.48 1.64
C LEU A 31 8.36 7.04 0.87
N THR A 32 9.45 7.29 1.57
CA THR A 32 10.70 7.77 1.00
C THR A 32 11.78 6.71 1.14
N GLN A 33 12.27 6.19 0.02
CA GLN A 33 13.45 5.35 0.00
C GLN A 33 14.70 6.21 -0.14
N THR A 34 15.61 6.08 0.83
CA THR A 34 16.98 6.57 0.79
C THR A 34 17.93 5.37 0.76
N PRO A 35 19.26 5.55 0.62
CA PRO A 35 20.16 4.41 0.62
C PRO A 35 19.92 3.47 1.80
N CYS A 36 19.62 2.20 1.51
CA CYS A 36 19.44 1.10 2.45
C CYS A 36 18.25 1.22 3.44
N THR A 37 17.34 2.19 3.28
CA THR A 37 16.28 2.45 4.25
C THR A 37 15.00 2.99 3.62
N ILE A 38 13.87 2.82 4.33
CA ILE A 38 12.60 3.55 4.12
C ILE A 38 12.41 4.45 5.34
N VAL A 39 12.48 5.75 5.14
CA VAL A 39 12.59 6.76 6.20
C VAL A 39 11.44 6.69 7.19
N GLU A 40 10.21 6.62 6.70
CA GLU A 40 8.99 6.63 7.52
C GLU A 40 8.83 5.35 8.35
N ALA A 41 9.49 4.26 7.94
CA ALA A 41 9.44 2.96 8.59
C ALA A 41 10.37 2.83 9.82
N GLU A 42 11.32 3.74 9.97
CA GLU A 42 12.29 3.73 11.06
C GLU A 42 11.86 4.66 12.19
N GLU A 43 12.05 4.25 13.44
CA GLU A 43 11.84 5.16 14.59
C GLU A 43 12.91 6.25 14.62
N HIS A 44 14.16 5.86 14.30
CA HIS A 44 15.32 6.73 14.22
C HIS A 44 15.99 6.57 12.86
N PRO A 45 15.49 7.24 11.79
CA PRO A 45 16.05 7.14 10.46
C PRO A 45 17.53 7.57 10.45
N ARG A 46 18.37 6.74 9.84
CA ARG A 46 19.80 7.02 9.65
C ARG A 46 20.07 7.34 8.20
N GLU A 47 21.04 8.20 7.97
CA GLU A 47 21.57 8.46 6.65
C GLU A 47 22.68 7.47 6.34
N PHE A 48 22.48 6.71 5.26
CA PHE A 48 23.51 5.82 4.72
C PHE A 48 23.97 6.34 3.36
N VAL A 49 25.20 6.00 2.98
CA VAL A 49 25.71 6.22 1.65
C VAL A 49 25.90 4.87 0.98
N SER A 50 25.34 4.73 -0.22
CA SER A 50 25.44 3.51 -1.01
C SER A 50 25.42 3.86 -2.49
N THR A 51 26.33 3.28 -3.24
CA THR A 51 26.41 3.39 -4.70
C THR A 51 25.88 2.14 -5.41
N ASN A 52 25.63 1.07 -4.65
CA ASN A 52 25.09 -0.19 -5.17
C ASN A 52 24.38 -1.01 -4.08
N SER A 53 23.52 -1.93 -4.51
CA SER A 53 22.70 -2.76 -3.63
C SER A 53 23.48 -3.65 -2.66
N ARG A 54 24.69 -4.09 -3.02
CA ARG A 54 25.53 -4.96 -2.15
C ARG A 54 26.00 -4.26 -0.88
N GLU A 55 26.25 -2.96 -0.97
CA GLU A 55 26.58 -2.14 0.20
C GLU A 55 25.43 -2.12 1.20
N CYS A 56 24.18 -2.04 0.73
CA CYS A 56 23.01 -2.09 1.60
C CYS A 56 22.84 -3.44 2.29
N VAL A 57 23.15 -4.56 1.65
CA VAL A 57 23.16 -5.87 2.30
C VAL A 57 24.12 -5.88 3.49
N ARG A 58 25.33 -5.36 3.31
CA ARG A 58 26.34 -5.27 4.38
C ARG A 58 25.88 -4.31 5.50
N ILE A 59 25.48 -3.09 5.15
CA ILE A 59 25.03 -2.06 6.10
C ILE A 59 23.88 -2.59 6.95
N ASN A 60 22.84 -3.18 6.34
CA ASN A 60 21.68 -3.68 7.06
C ASN A 60 22.03 -4.83 8.01
N ARG A 61 22.96 -5.70 7.62
CA ARG A 61 23.45 -6.77 8.50
C ARG A 61 24.21 -6.21 9.71
N GLU A 62 25.07 -5.22 9.49
CA GLU A 62 25.89 -4.60 10.54
C GLU A 62 25.05 -3.78 11.52
N THR A 63 23.95 -3.17 11.04
CA THR A 63 23.10 -2.29 11.85
C THR A 63 21.81 -2.94 12.36
N ALA A 64 21.57 -4.22 12.05
CA ALA A 64 20.31 -4.90 12.37
C ALA A 64 19.93 -4.85 13.86
N GLY A 65 20.90 -4.98 14.77
CA GLY A 65 20.67 -4.94 16.22
C GLY A 65 20.43 -3.54 16.81
N GLU A 66 20.60 -2.50 16.00
CA GLU A 66 20.51 -1.09 16.42
C GLU A 66 19.32 -0.36 15.81
N ARG A 67 18.59 -1.01 14.90
CA ARG A 67 17.47 -0.42 14.17
C ARG A 67 16.14 -0.84 14.77
N THR A 68 15.28 0.13 15.02
CA THR A 68 13.91 -0.06 15.50
C THR A 68 12.92 0.43 14.44
N PHE A 69 11.85 -0.34 14.24
CA PHE A 69 10.91 -0.11 13.17
C PHE A 69 9.53 0.23 13.70
N LYS A 70 8.91 1.21 13.07
CA LYS A 70 7.50 1.51 13.29
C LYS A 70 6.63 0.44 12.65
N VAL A 71 5.61 0.01 13.36
CA VAL A 71 4.57 -0.85 12.79
C VAL A 71 3.56 0.02 12.06
N LEU A 72 3.50 -0.09 10.74
CA LEU A 72 2.45 0.56 9.96
C LEU A 72 1.12 -0.17 10.21
N ARG A 73 0.07 0.58 10.62
CA ARG A 73 -1.27 0.02 10.89
C ARG A 73 -2.27 0.64 9.92
N LEU A 74 -2.96 -0.21 9.18
CA LEU A 74 -3.94 0.20 8.18
C LEU A 74 -5.25 -0.57 8.38
N LYS A 75 -6.33 -0.04 7.80
CA LYS A 75 -7.59 -0.75 7.64
C LYS A 75 -7.57 -1.57 6.34
N PRO A 76 -8.40 -2.62 6.21
CA PRO A 76 -8.62 -3.29 4.94
C PRO A 76 -9.17 -2.33 3.89
N GLY A 77 -8.80 -2.54 2.63
CA GLY A 77 -9.28 -1.73 1.52
C GLY A 77 -8.19 -1.34 0.54
N ARG A 78 -8.57 -0.52 -0.42
CA ARG A 78 -7.67 -0.05 -1.46
C ARG A 78 -6.65 0.92 -0.90
N THR A 79 -5.37 0.55 -1.04
CA THR A 79 -4.22 1.32 -0.56
C THR A 79 -3.27 1.61 -1.71
N ILE A 80 -2.74 2.82 -1.72
CA ILE A 80 -1.72 3.28 -2.67
C ILE A 80 -0.45 3.59 -1.86
N PHE A 81 0.57 2.77 -2.03
CA PHE A 81 1.91 3.10 -1.53
C PHE A 81 2.59 3.99 -2.56
N ARG A 82 2.74 5.25 -2.23
CA ARG A 82 3.42 6.26 -3.04
C ARG A 82 4.87 6.35 -2.61
N VAL A 83 5.77 5.79 -3.40
CA VAL A 83 7.17 5.61 -3.03
C VAL A 83 8.06 6.53 -3.85
N THR A 84 8.89 7.32 -3.17
CA THR A 84 9.87 8.23 -3.79
C THR A 84 11.28 7.70 -3.59
N ASN A 85 12.07 7.63 -4.67
CA ASN A 85 13.52 7.40 -4.60
C ASN A 85 14.22 8.74 -4.34
N ARG A 86 14.82 8.90 -3.18
CA ARG A 86 15.59 10.07 -2.79
C ARG A 86 17.06 9.72 -2.60
N ASN A 87 17.90 10.20 -3.50
CA ASN A 87 19.37 10.08 -3.46
C ASN A 87 19.89 8.62 -3.54
N VAL A 88 19.17 7.72 -4.22
CA VAL A 88 19.71 6.40 -4.56
C VAL A 88 20.02 6.38 -6.06
N PRO A 89 21.28 6.32 -6.47
CA PRO A 89 21.70 6.56 -7.86
C PRO A 89 21.52 5.33 -8.78
N TYR A 90 20.58 4.45 -8.44
CA TYR A 90 20.20 3.28 -9.25
C TYR A 90 18.72 3.00 -9.13
N PRO A 91 18.10 2.30 -10.10
CA PRO A 91 16.68 2.01 -10.09
C PRO A 91 16.26 1.15 -8.88
N LEU A 92 15.23 1.58 -8.19
CA LEU A 92 14.66 0.91 -7.04
C LEU A 92 13.39 0.12 -7.41
N GLY A 93 12.89 -0.63 -6.45
CA GLY A 93 11.59 -1.26 -6.48
C GLY A 93 10.89 -1.13 -5.13
N PHE A 94 9.71 -1.71 -5.06
CA PHE A 94 8.95 -1.79 -3.83
C PHE A 94 8.17 -3.09 -3.81
N TRP A 95 8.02 -3.69 -2.63
CA TRP A 95 7.31 -4.94 -2.47
C TRP A 95 6.55 -4.99 -1.15
N VAL A 96 5.23 -5.24 -1.24
CA VAL A 96 4.37 -5.59 -0.11
C VAL A 96 3.94 -7.04 -0.26
N ARG A 97 4.03 -7.81 0.80
CA ARG A 97 3.69 -9.25 0.82
C ARG A 97 3.22 -9.71 2.19
N GLY A 98 2.39 -10.73 2.23
CA GLY A 98 2.01 -11.38 3.49
C GLY A 98 3.22 -11.97 4.22
N LYS A 99 3.22 -11.93 5.55
CA LYS A 99 4.24 -12.56 6.40
C LYS A 99 3.94 -14.06 6.58
N GLY A 100 4.97 -14.89 6.56
CA GLY A 100 4.85 -16.34 6.79
C GLY A 100 3.90 -17.01 5.80
N LEU A 101 2.90 -17.74 6.28
CA LEU A 101 1.87 -18.38 5.45
C LEU A 101 1.01 -17.37 4.68
N GLY A 102 0.93 -16.14 5.13
CA GLY A 102 0.28 -15.05 4.42
C GLY A 102 0.85 -14.79 3.02
N ARG A 103 2.07 -15.23 2.72
CA ARG A 103 2.67 -15.12 1.37
C ARG A 103 1.83 -15.74 0.26
N VAL A 104 1.08 -16.80 0.58
CA VAL A 104 0.25 -17.52 -0.40
C VAL A 104 -1.23 -17.22 -0.29
N THR A 105 -1.68 -16.55 0.78
CA THR A 105 -3.10 -16.32 1.05
C THR A 105 -3.50 -14.83 0.99
N LEU A 106 -2.55 -13.93 1.22
CA LEU A 106 -2.79 -12.49 1.22
C LEU A 106 -2.36 -11.86 -0.11
N PRO A 107 -3.01 -10.76 -0.52
CA PRO A 107 -2.59 -10.03 -1.72
C PRO A 107 -1.16 -9.51 -1.57
N SER A 108 -0.50 -9.31 -2.71
CA SER A 108 0.83 -8.73 -2.79
C SER A 108 0.93 -7.76 -3.95
N VAL A 109 1.84 -6.80 -3.86
CA VAL A 109 2.20 -5.90 -4.96
C VAL A 109 3.71 -5.72 -4.99
N SER A 110 4.28 -5.74 -6.19
CA SER A 110 5.71 -5.45 -6.40
C SER A 110 5.92 -4.73 -7.73
N GLY A 111 7.02 -4.03 -7.83
CA GLY A 111 7.46 -3.40 -9.07
C GLY A 111 8.83 -2.75 -8.91
N GLY A 112 9.52 -2.58 -10.03
CA GLY A 112 10.83 -1.92 -10.13
C GLY A 112 10.77 -0.66 -10.99
N GLY A 113 11.94 -0.17 -11.42
CA GLY A 113 12.06 0.97 -12.32
C GLY A 113 11.72 2.31 -11.66
N LEU A 114 11.98 2.44 -10.37
CA LEU A 114 11.87 3.69 -9.63
C LEU A 114 13.22 4.39 -9.64
N ASP A 115 13.46 5.22 -10.65
CA ASP A 115 14.71 5.95 -10.83
C ASP A 115 14.89 7.07 -9.79
N GLU A 116 16.12 7.55 -9.64
CA GLU A 116 16.47 8.63 -8.72
C GLU A 116 15.60 9.88 -8.95
N GLY A 117 15.10 10.45 -7.85
CA GLY A 117 14.21 11.63 -7.85
C GLY A 117 12.80 11.37 -8.35
N LYS A 118 12.43 10.13 -8.67
CA LYS A 118 11.08 9.76 -9.14
C LYS A 118 10.21 9.23 -8.02
N THR A 119 8.90 9.37 -8.22
CA THR A 119 7.85 8.81 -7.37
C THR A 119 7.01 7.82 -8.17
N ARG A 120 6.60 6.72 -7.56
CA ARG A 120 5.75 5.70 -8.17
C ARG A 120 4.71 5.19 -7.20
N ASP A 121 3.50 4.97 -7.70
CA ASP A 121 2.38 4.40 -6.96
C ASP A 121 2.33 2.87 -7.14
N TYR A 122 2.16 2.16 -6.02
CA TYR A 122 1.94 0.72 -5.96
C TYR A 122 0.59 0.47 -5.30
N VAL A 123 -0.38 -0.01 -6.08
CA VAL A 123 -1.78 -0.16 -5.66
C VAL A 123 -2.04 -1.59 -5.23
N ILE A 124 -2.69 -1.75 -4.08
CA ILE A 124 -3.06 -3.06 -3.51
C ILE A 124 -4.39 -2.96 -2.76
N ASP A 125 -5.23 -3.99 -2.88
CA ASP A 125 -6.43 -4.13 -2.06
C ASP A 125 -6.09 -4.99 -0.83
N LEU A 126 -5.79 -4.33 0.29
CA LEU A 126 -5.35 -4.98 1.53
C LEU A 126 -6.50 -5.73 2.20
N LYS A 127 -6.22 -6.96 2.65
CA LYS A 127 -7.08 -7.79 3.51
C LYS A 127 -6.51 -7.83 4.92
N PRO A 128 -7.33 -8.10 5.95
CA PRO A 128 -6.83 -8.28 7.31
C PRO A 128 -5.70 -9.31 7.36
N GLY A 129 -4.60 -8.96 8.05
CA GLY A 129 -3.45 -9.83 8.17
C GLY A 129 -2.16 -9.11 8.48
N VAL A 130 -1.08 -9.87 8.57
CA VAL A 130 0.26 -9.36 8.83
C VAL A 130 1.06 -9.41 7.54
N TYR A 131 1.63 -8.28 7.18
CA TYR A 131 2.43 -8.08 5.97
C TYR A 131 3.83 -7.59 6.33
N LEU A 132 4.69 -7.65 5.32
CA LEU A 132 6.00 -7.01 5.30
C LEU A 132 6.09 -6.15 4.04
N TYR A 133 6.80 -5.03 4.15
CA TYR A 133 7.17 -4.23 2.98
C TYR A 133 8.66 -3.89 2.99
N SER A 134 9.27 -3.82 1.82
CA SER A 134 10.71 -3.60 1.65
C SER A 134 11.04 -3.25 0.20
N CYS A 135 12.29 -2.87 -0.05
CA CYS A 135 12.85 -2.77 -1.39
C CYS A 135 13.92 -3.85 -1.62
N PRO A 136 13.70 -4.83 -2.49
CA PRO A 136 14.70 -5.86 -2.78
C PRO A 136 15.88 -5.35 -3.63
N LEU A 137 15.70 -4.26 -4.38
CA LEU A 137 16.72 -3.68 -5.26
C LEU A 137 17.63 -2.67 -4.55
N ASN A 138 17.16 -2.09 -3.46
CA ASN A 138 17.92 -1.32 -2.47
C ASN A 138 17.75 -2.07 -1.15
N PRO A 139 18.40 -3.21 -0.91
CA PRO A 139 18.05 -4.11 0.15
C PRO A 139 17.81 -3.38 1.48
N THR A 140 16.54 -3.08 1.75
CA THR A 140 16.10 -2.52 3.02
C THR A 140 15.75 -3.66 3.96
N PRO A 141 15.64 -3.42 5.28
CA PRO A 141 14.97 -4.34 6.17
C PRO A 141 13.53 -4.64 5.72
N ASP A 142 12.99 -5.73 6.22
CA ASP A 142 11.58 -6.05 6.13
C ASP A 142 10.81 -5.30 7.22
N TYR A 143 10.02 -4.32 6.83
CA TYR A 143 9.25 -3.50 7.75
C TYR A 143 7.86 -4.08 8.01
N PRO A 144 7.36 -4.05 9.25
CA PRO A 144 6.07 -4.63 9.60
C PRO A 144 4.89 -3.75 9.19
N LEU A 145 3.87 -4.38 8.60
CA LEU A 145 2.57 -3.78 8.32
C LEU A 145 1.47 -4.71 8.88
N ILE A 146 0.56 -4.16 9.66
CA ILE A 146 -0.61 -4.85 10.19
C ILE A 146 -1.86 -4.23 9.59
N VAL A 147 -2.68 -5.07 8.97
CA VAL A 147 -4.02 -4.69 8.52
C VAL A 147 -5.02 -5.26 9.50
N GLU A 148 -5.69 -4.37 10.24
CA GLU A 148 -6.59 -4.74 11.32
C GLU A 148 -7.92 -5.25 10.75
N GLY A 149 -8.43 -6.36 11.27
CA GLY A 149 -9.81 -6.80 11.00
C GLY A 149 -10.83 -5.82 11.59
N LYS A 150 -12.05 -5.84 11.02
CA LYS A 150 -13.22 -5.15 11.60
C LYS A 150 -13.66 -5.84 12.88
#